data_ed9757609d18e18b81af4a1f950f5cad
#
_entry.id   ed9757609d18e18b81af4a1f950f5cad
#
_cell.length_a   1.000
_cell.length_b   1.000
_cell.length_c   1.000
_cell.angle_alpha   90.00
_cell.angle_beta   90.00
_cell.angle_gamma   90.00
#
_symmetry.space_group_name_H-M   'P 1'
#
loop_
_entity.id
_entity.type
_entity.pdbx_description
1 polymer ?
#
loop_
_entity_poly.entity_id
_entity_poly.type
_entity_poly.pdbx_seq_one_letter_code
_entity_poly.pdbx_strand_id
1 'polypeptide(L)'
;MEDLRNITPEEYNDKDMQVVTQLAYMDFANFLKDYSESPTIGQLVNDHYDKIYDQFIGKYQDADGNWPEAGSHKESAMNAGIELLNSLKTDPIYSNWKIVDVCDRNMENGFYALTIETDANSAIVGFRGSESIGGITGDYMWNDWVLADIGLFNSTTTQQQASATEYMQEIYEKFNYLDYVTSGHSLGGNLASHALLTAPEGMNIVKGYSFDGPGNSDEYLNLYDDEISKRGGQNKSLSVVFHRRIA
;
A
#
# COMPACT_ATOMS: atom_id res chain seq x y z
N MET A 1 -26.13 -12.81 11.97
CA MET A 1 -25.11 -12.26 11.05
C MET A 1 -24.00 -11.77 11.97
N GLU A 2 -22.88 -12.51 12.04
CA GLU A 2 -21.69 -12.01 12.70
C GLU A 2 -21.30 -10.69 12.02
N ASP A 3 -21.03 -9.69 12.83
CA ASP A 3 -20.62 -8.37 12.33
C ASP A 3 -19.19 -8.51 11.80
N LEU A 4 -19.06 -8.81 10.52
CA LEU A 4 -17.78 -9.06 9.82
C LEU A 4 -16.86 -7.83 9.78
N ARG A 5 -17.26 -6.71 10.40
CA ARG A 5 -16.50 -5.46 10.48
C ARG A 5 -15.51 -5.41 11.66
N ASN A 6 -15.50 -6.44 12.52
CA ASN A 6 -14.66 -6.46 13.73
C ASN A 6 -13.48 -7.43 13.61
N ILE A 7 -12.79 -7.44 12.46
CA ILE A 7 -11.48 -8.10 12.37
C ILE A 7 -10.47 -7.15 13.01
N THR A 8 -9.85 -7.59 14.09
CA THR A 8 -8.79 -6.81 14.76
C THR A 8 -7.52 -6.79 13.92
N PRO A 9 -6.65 -5.78 14.07
CA PRO A 9 -5.39 -5.71 13.34
C PRO A 9 -4.49 -6.95 13.46
N GLU A 10 -4.59 -7.68 14.56
CA GLU A 10 -3.88 -8.96 14.78
C GLU A 10 -4.40 -10.09 13.88
N GLU A 11 -5.65 -10.02 13.45
CA GLU A 11 -6.31 -11.03 12.61
C GLU A 11 -6.08 -10.80 11.11
N TYR A 12 -5.53 -9.63 10.69
CA TYR A 12 -5.18 -9.41 9.30
C TYR A 12 -4.11 -10.40 8.85
N ASN A 13 -4.37 -10.99 7.70
CA ASN A 13 -3.47 -11.93 7.07
C ASN A 13 -2.80 -11.32 5.83
N ASP A 14 -1.87 -12.06 5.23
CA ASP A 14 -1.10 -11.61 4.08
C ASP A 14 -1.98 -11.28 2.87
N LYS A 15 -3.11 -12.00 2.68
CA LYS A 15 -4.04 -11.73 1.59
C LYS A 15 -4.71 -10.36 1.76
N ASP A 16 -5.13 -10.03 2.98
CA ASP A 16 -5.74 -8.72 3.27
C ASP A 16 -4.76 -7.59 2.96
N MET A 17 -3.50 -7.77 3.36
CA MET A 17 -2.46 -6.78 3.13
C MET A 17 -2.04 -6.69 1.66
N GLN A 18 -2.08 -7.79 0.91
CA GLN A 18 -1.90 -7.77 -0.55
C GLN A 18 -3.02 -6.99 -1.24
N VAL A 19 -4.28 -7.13 -0.79
CA VAL A 19 -5.39 -6.29 -1.28
C VAL A 19 -5.08 -4.81 -1.07
N VAL A 20 -4.63 -4.42 0.13
CA VAL A 20 -4.25 -3.03 0.42
C VAL A 20 -3.12 -2.54 -0.49
N THR A 21 -2.09 -3.36 -0.72
CA THR A 21 -1.01 -2.98 -1.64
C THR A 21 -1.50 -2.77 -3.06
N GLN A 22 -2.45 -3.58 -3.54
CA GLN A 22 -3.05 -3.39 -4.87
C GLN A 22 -3.93 -2.14 -4.93
N LEU A 23 -4.68 -1.83 -3.86
CA LEU A 23 -5.44 -0.59 -3.75
C LEU A 23 -4.54 0.65 -3.86
N ALA A 24 -3.33 0.61 -3.31
CA ALA A 24 -2.38 1.72 -3.41
C ALA A 24 -1.91 1.99 -4.86
N TYR A 25 -2.06 1.04 -5.80
CA TYR A 25 -1.80 1.24 -7.24
C TYR A 25 -3.03 1.75 -8.02
N MET A 26 -4.18 1.89 -7.37
CA MET A 26 -5.36 2.52 -7.96
C MET A 26 -5.38 4.02 -7.60
N ASP A 27 -5.71 4.88 -8.56
CA ASP A 27 -5.74 6.33 -8.33
C ASP A 27 -7.12 6.74 -7.78
N PHE A 28 -7.27 6.71 -6.47
CA PHE A 28 -8.50 7.10 -5.79
C PHE A 28 -8.62 8.59 -5.51
N ALA A 29 -7.52 9.35 -5.54
CA ALA A 29 -7.51 10.77 -5.15
C ALA A 29 -8.53 11.61 -5.94
N ASN A 30 -8.75 11.28 -7.23
CA ASN A 30 -9.70 11.99 -8.07
C ASN A 30 -11.15 11.59 -7.79
N PHE A 31 -11.40 10.34 -7.39
CA PHE A 31 -12.76 9.84 -7.15
C PHE A 31 -13.29 10.29 -5.79
N LEU A 32 -12.45 10.43 -4.77
CA LEU A 32 -12.88 10.87 -3.44
C LEU A 32 -13.54 12.25 -3.43
N LYS A 33 -13.22 13.10 -4.41
CA LYS A 33 -13.79 14.44 -4.55
C LYS A 33 -15.30 14.44 -4.85
N ASP A 34 -15.84 13.31 -5.32
CA ASP A 34 -17.24 13.15 -5.66
C ASP A 34 -18.11 12.83 -4.42
N TYR A 35 -17.48 12.64 -3.25
CA TYR A 35 -18.15 12.26 -2.02
C TYR A 35 -18.03 13.33 -0.94
N SER A 36 -19.12 13.56 -0.20
CA SER A 36 -19.15 14.44 0.98
C SER A 36 -18.63 13.77 2.26
N GLU A 37 -18.68 12.45 2.29
CA GLU A 37 -18.18 11.59 3.37
C GLU A 37 -17.30 10.48 2.76
N SER A 38 -16.42 9.88 3.55
CA SER A 38 -15.54 8.82 3.08
C SER A 38 -16.36 7.63 2.57
N PRO A 39 -16.24 7.30 1.27
CA PRO A 39 -16.99 6.18 0.69
C PRO A 39 -16.42 4.85 1.14
N THR A 40 -17.26 3.81 1.17
CA THR A 40 -16.76 2.45 1.24
C THR A 40 -16.05 2.09 -0.08
N ILE A 41 -15.11 1.15 -0.02
CA ILE A 41 -14.43 0.65 -1.23
C ILE A 41 -15.44 0.06 -2.22
N GLY A 42 -16.41 -0.70 -1.73
CA GLY A 42 -17.48 -1.25 -2.57
C GLY A 42 -18.31 -0.18 -3.27
N GLN A 43 -18.68 0.90 -2.56
CA GLN A 43 -19.37 2.04 -3.15
C GLN A 43 -18.52 2.71 -4.21
N LEU A 44 -17.26 3.04 -3.90
CA LEU A 44 -16.35 3.73 -4.79
C LEU A 44 -16.08 2.92 -6.07
N VAL A 45 -15.84 1.61 -5.94
CA VAL A 45 -15.62 0.73 -7.09
C VAL A 45 -16.91 0.56 -7.91
N ASN A 46 -18.09 0.53 -7.31
CA ASN A 46 -19.34 0.47 -8.06
C ASN A 46 -19.62 1.76 -8.85
N ASP A 47 -19.45 2.91 -8.21
CA ASP A 47 -19.76 4.21 -8.80
C ASP A 47 -18.78 4.60 -9.94
N HIS A 48 -17.52 4.13 -9.86
CA HIS A 48 -16.47 4.46 -10.81
C HIS A 48 -15.88 3.25 -11.54
N TYR A 49 -16.63 2.14 -11.64
CA TYR A 49 -16.13 0.85 -12.11
C TYR A 49 -15.39 0.94 -13.44
N ASP A 50 -15.98 1.56 -14.46
CA ASP A 50 -15.37 1.62 -15.79
C ASP A 50 -14.00 2.35 -15.78
N LYS A 51 -13.92 3.45 -15.05
CA LYS A 51 -12.66 4.21 -14.93
C LYS A 51 -11.59 3.44 -14.16
N ILE A 52 -11.98 2.80 -13.05
CA ILE A 52 -11.05 1.97 -12.25
C ILE A 52 -10.61 0.76 -13.07
N TYR A 53 -11.53 0.13 -13.81
CA TYR A 53 -11.22 -0.98 -14.71
C TYR A 53 -10.21 -0.56 -15.77
N ASP A 54 -10.44 0.56 -16.45
CA ASP A 54 -9.53 1.07 -17.48
C ASP A 54 -8.13 1.38 -16.91
N GLN A 55 -8.07 2.01 -15.74
CA GLN A 55 -6.79 2.31 -15.09
C GLN A 55 -6.05 1.05 -14.65
N PHE A 56 -6.74 0.11 -14.03
CA PHE A 56 -6.12 -1.04 -13.37
C PHE A 56 -5.95 -2.24 -14.28
N ILE A 57 -6.91 -2.49 -15.18
CA ILE A 57 -6.92 -3.62 -16.11
C ILE A 57 -6.49 -3.21 -17.51
N GLY A 58 -6.84 -2.01 -17.97
CA GLY A 58 -6.49 -1.50 -19.28
C GLY A 58 -4.98 -1.51 -19.57
N LYS A 59 -4.14 -1.40 -18.54
CA LYS A 59 -2.67 -1.52 -18.65
C LYS A 59 -2.18 -2.86 -19.23
N TYR A 60 -3.02 -3.88 -19.26
CA TYR A 60 -2.68 -5.18 -19.82
C TYR A 60 -2.86 -5.24 -21.34
N GLN A 61 -3.54 -4.28 -21.96
CA GLN A 61 -3.58 -4.16 -23.43
C GLN A 61 -2.19 -3.78 -23.98
N ASP A 62 -1.94 -4.20 -25.21
CA ASP A 62 -0.77 -3.74 -25.97
C ASP A 62 -1.05 -2.37 -26.64
N ALA A 63 -0.06 -1.83 -27.36
CA ALA A 63 -0.19 -0.54 -28.04
C ALA A 63 -1.27 -0.52 -29.15
N ASP A 64 -1.67 -1.69 -29.65
CA ASP A 64 -2.71 -1.87 -30.66
C ASP A 64 -4.09 -2.16 -30.02
N GLY A 65 -4.18 -2.19 -28.69
CA GLY A 65 -5.39 -2.44 -27.93
C GLY A 65 -5.78 -3.92 -27.80
N ASN A 66 -4.87 -4.85 -28.11
CA ASN A 66 -5.14 -6.27 -27.96
C ASN A 66 -4.91 -6.72 -26.50
N TRP A 67 -5.75 -7.63 -26.04
CA TRP A 67 -5.58 -8.27 -24.74
C TRP A 67 -4.47 -9.35 -24.78
N PRO A 68 -3.92 -9.73 -23.63
CA PRO A 68 -2.88 -10.77 -23.54
C PRO A 68 -3.28 -12.10 -24.20
N GLU A 69 -2.31 -12.81 -24.74
CA GLU A 69 -2.53 -14.16 -25.26
C GLU A 69 -3.02 -15.11 -24.15
N ALA A 70 -3.95 -15.99 -24.53
CA ALA A 70 -4.50 -17.00 -23.65
C ALA A 70 -3.40 -17.92 -23.09
N GLY A 71 -3.41 -18.17 -21.79
CA GLY A 71 -2.43 -18.98 -21.07
C GLY A 71 -1.10 -18.27 -20.77
N SER A 72 -0.97 -16.97 -21.10
CA SER A 72 0.20 -16.18 -20.75
C SER A 72 0.20 -15.75 -19.27
N HIS A 73 1.39 -15.47 -18.72
CA HIS A 73 1.50 -14.87 -17.39
C HIS A 73 0.78 -13.50 -17.31
N LYS A 74 0.79 -12.74 -18.39
CA LYS A 74 0.12 -11.45 -18.48
C LYS A 74 -1.40 -11.60 -18.39
N GLU A 75 -1.97 -12.63 -19.04
CA GLU A 75 -3.40 -12.94 -18.89
C GLU A 75 -3.73 -13.36 -17.45
N SER A 76 -2.91 -14.22 -16.86
CA SER A 76 -3.11 -14.65 -15.47
C SER A 76 -3.11 -13.48 -14.49
N ALA A 77 -2.19 -12.53 -14.67
CA ALA A 77 -2.13 -11.31 -13.85
C ALA A 77 -3.35 -10.41 -14.09
N MET A 78 -3.79 -10.26 -15.33
CA MET A 78 -5.01 -9.53 -15.67
C MET A 78 -6.24 -10.15 -15.02
N ASN A 79 -6.40 -11.46 -15.11
CA ASN A 79 -7.53 -12.18 -14.51
C ASN A 79 -7.54 -12.05 -12.99
N ALA A 80 -6.38 -12.12 -12.33
CA ALA A 80 -6.27 -11.86 -10.90
C ALA A 80 -6.69 -10.41 -10.54
N GLY A 81 -6.35 -9.43 -11.36
CA GLY A 81 -6.81 -8.05 -11.21
C GLY A 81 -8.34 -7.91 -11.33
N ILE A 82 -8.95 -8.61 -12.28
CA ILE A 82 -10.42 -8.63 -12.45
C ILE A 82 -11.09 -9.29 -11.24
N GLU A 83 -10.56 -10.41 -10.76
CA GLU A 83 -11.04 -11.08 -9.55
C GLU A 83 -10.95 -10.15 -8.33
N LEU A 84 -9.84 -9.41 -8.19
CA LEU A 84 -9.70 -8.41 -7.14
C LEU A 84 -10.80 -7.34 -7.24
N LEU A 85 -11.02 -6.72 -8.40
CA LEU A 85 -12.07 -5.70 -8.57
C LEU A 85 -13.46 -6.24 -8.20
N ASN A 86 -13.76 -7.49 -8.59
CA ASN A 86 -15.02 -8.13 -8.20
C ASN A 86 -15.10 -8.36 -6.68
N SER A 87 -14.01 -8.77 -6.06
CA SER A 87 -13.91 -8.95 -4.61
C SER A 87 -14.13 -7.63 -3.86
N LEU A 88 -13.52 -6.54 -4.32
CA LEU A 88 -13.71 -5.21 -3.73
C LEU A 88 -15.17 -4.74 -3.75
N LYS A 89 -15.97 -5.22 -4.71
CA LYS A 89 -17.42 -4.89 -4.79
C LYS A 89 -18.29 -5.75 -3.89
N THR A 90 -17.92 -7.01 -3.70
CA THR A 90 -18.85 -8.04 -3.19
C THR A 90 -18.41 -8.74 -1.92
N ASP A 91 -17.09 -8.78 -1.66
CA ASP A 91 -16.56 -9.37 -0.44
C ASP A 91 -16.98 -8.50 0.76
N PRO A 92 -17.68 -9.06 1.76
CA PRO A 92 -18.21 -8.28 2.87
C PRO A 92 -17.13 -7.66 3.77
N ILE A 93 -15.88 -8.11 3.69
CA ILE A 93 -14.76 -7.49 4.41
C ILE A 93 -14.31 -6.26 3.62
N TYR A 94 -13.80 -6.44 2.40
CA TYR A 94 -13.16 -5.37 1.64
C TYR A 94 -14.14 -4.31 1.16
N SER A 95 -15.36 -4.71 0.77
CA SER A 95 -16.37 -3.77 0.27
C SER A 95 -16.87 -2.78 1.34
N ASN A 96 -16.74 -3.13 2.62
CA ASN A 96 -17.14 -2.27 3.74
C ASN A 96 -16.01 -1.39 4.29
N TRP A 97 -14.75 -1.64 3.94
CA TRP A 97 -13.66 -0.75 4.27
C TRP A 97 -13.85 0.61 3.61
N LYS A 98 -13.38 1.68 4.26
CA LYS A 98 -13.51 3.04 3.73
C LYS A 98 -12.15 3.63 3.40
N ILE A 99 -12.03 4.29 2.26
CA ILE A 99 -10.88 5.15 1.99
C ILE A 99 -11.14 6.51 2.62
N VAL A 100 -10.41 6.80 3.70
CA VAL A 100 -10.61 8.01 4.50
C VAL A 100 -9.64 9.13 4.17
N ASP A 101 -8.50 8.78 3.54
CA ASP A 101 -7.49 9.75 3.12
C ASP A 101 -6.64 9.21 1.96
N VAL A 102 -6.15 10.10 1.12
CA VAL A 102 -5.18 9.83 0.07
C VAL A 102 -4.20 10.98 -0.03
N CYS A 103 -2.91 10.67 0.04
CA CYS A 103 -1.82 11.59 -0.23
C CYS A 103 -1.22 11.29 -1.61
N ASP A 104 -1.44 12.17 -2.56
CA ASP A 104 -0.88 12.09 -3.92
C ASP A 104 0.16 13.19 -4.13
N ARG A 105 1.43 12.83 -4.01
CA ARG A 105 2.60 13.67 -4.33
C ARG A 105 3.39 13.09 -5.51
N ASN A 106 2.71 12.36 -6.41
CA ASN A 106 3.36 11.73 -7.56
C ASN A 106 4.15 12.72 -8.43
N MET A 107 3.59 13.91 -8.67
CA MET A 107 4.24 14.93 -9.47
C MET A 107 5.41 15.65 -8.77
N GLU A 108 5.51 15.52 -7.46
CA GLU A 108 6.56 16.16 -6.66
C GLU A 108 7.78 15.24 -6.50
N ASN A 109 7.55 14.02 -6.04
CA ASN A 109 8.61 13.07 -5.70
C ASN A 109 8.22 11.60 -5.90
N GLY A 110 7.08 11.32 -6.56
CA GLY A 110 6.58 9.97 -6.81
C GLY A 110 5.93 9.28 -5.61
N PHE A 111 5.66 10.01 -4.51
CA PHE A 111 5.02 9.46 -3.34
C PHE A 111 3.50 9.37 -3.51
N TYR A 112 2.95 8.23 -3.15
CA TYR A 112 1.49 8.03 -3.04
C TYR A 112 1.20 7.08 -1.88
N ALA A 113 0.24 7.46 -1.06
CA ALA A 113 -0.25 6.62 0.02
C ALA A 113 -1.76 6.82 0.21
N LEU A 114 -2.41 5.81 0.80
CA LEU A 114 -3.83 5.89 1.16
C LEU A 114 -4.05 5.33 2.56
N THR A 115 -5.08 5.85 3.23
CA THR A 115 -5.51 5.36 4.54
C THR A 115 -6.89 4.75 4.43
N ILE A 116 -6.99 3.51 4.88
CA ILE A 116 -8.22 2.72 4.87
C ILE A 116 -8.68 2.54 6.32
N GLU A 117 -9.89 3.04 6.64
CA GLU A 117 -10.59 2.69 7.87
C GLU A 117 -11.22 1.32 7.70
N THR A 118 -10.86 0.39 8.56
CA THR A 118 -11.36 -1.00 8.53
C THR A 118 -12.47 -1.22 9.55
N ASP A 119 -12.40 -0.49 10.66
CA ASP A 119 -13.43 -0.36 11.69
C ASP A 119 -13.26 1.00 12.41
N ALA A 120 -14.10 1.28 13.40
CA ALA A 120 -14.08 2.56 14.12
C ALA A 120 -12.78 2.85 14.90
N ASN A 121 -11.94 1.85 15.10
CA ASN A 121 -10.72 1.94 15.93
C ASN A 121 -9.44 1.65 15.17
N SER A 122 -9.51 1.16 13.94
CA SER A 122 -8.36 0.63 13.23
C SER A 122 -8.25 1.16 11.80
N ALA A 123 -7.02 1.47 11.39
CA ALA A 123 -6.74 1.89 10.03
C ALA A 123 -5.51 1.19 9.46
N ILE A 124 -5.50 1.00 8.15
CA ILE A 124 -4.35 0.52 7.39
C ILE A 124 -3.85 1.65 6.49
N VAL A 125 -2.55 1.90 6.55
CA VAL A 125 -1.88 2.83 5.64
C VAL A 125 -1.15 2.05 4.57
N GLY A 126 -1.61 2.16 3.33
CA GLY A 126 -1.03 1.52 2.15
C GLY A 126 -0.11 2.47 1.41
N PHE A 127 1.12 2.02 1.10
CA PHE A 127 2.11 2.79 0.35
C PHE A 127 2.31 2.19 -1.03
N ARG A 128 2.25 3.05 -2.07
CA ARG A 128 2.54 2.68 -3.45
C ARG A 128 4.05 2.51 -3.64
N GLY A 129 4.44 1.48 -4.37
CA GLY A 129 5.81 1.34 -4.88
C GLY A 129 6.03 2.15 -6.15
N SER A 130 7.23 2.03 -6.72
CA SER A 130 7.54 2.69 -8.00
C SER A 130 6.63 2.16 -9.09
N GLU A 131 5.99 3.09 -9.82
CA GLU A 131 5.31 2.75 -11.07
C GLU A 131 6.33 2.74 -12.21
N SER A 132 6.22 1.77 -13.11
CA SER A 132 6.99 1.81 -14.36
C SER A 132 6.48 2.99 -15.20
N ILE A 133 7.26 4.05 -15.31
CA ILE A 133 6.94 5.17 -16.19
C ILE A 133 6.95 4.63 -17.62
N GLY A 134 5.77 4.63 -18.26
CA GLY A 134 5.66 4.43 -19.70
C GLY A 134 5.48 3.00 -20.21
N GLY A 135 4.74 2.13 -19.51
CA GLY A 135 4.21 0.89 -20.12
C GLY A 135 5.24 -0.10 -20.67
N ILE A 136 6.50 0.00 -20.31
CA ILE A 136 7.54 -0.94 -20.69
C ILE A 136 7.49 -2.11 -19.71
N THR A 137 6.64 -3.07 -20.05
CA THR A 137 6.54 -4.36 -19.37
C THR A 137 7.71 -5.25 -19.79
N GLY A 138 8.81 -5.15 -19.10
CA GLY A 138 9.91 -6.09 -19.23
C GLY A 138 10.50 -6.38 -17.87
N ASP A 139 10.44 -7.63 -17.44
CA ASP A 139 10.97 -8.12 -16.16
C ASP A 139 12.42 -7.74 -15.87
N TYR A 140 13.16 -7.28 -16.87
CA TYR A 140 14.57 -6.92 -16.77
C TYR A 140 14.83 -5.47 -16.38
N MET A 141 13.91 -4.51 -16.65
CA MET A 141 14.13 -3.10 -16.29
C MET A 141 13.72 -2.78 -14.85
N TRP A 142 12.88 -3.60 -14.24
CA TRP A 142 12.53 -3.48 -12.82
C TRP A 142 13.75 -3.60 -11.91
N ASN A 143 14.65 -4.53 -12.21
CA ASN A 143 15.83 -4.75 -11.37
C ASN A 143 16.85 -3.62 -11.46
N ASP A 144 17.09 -3.07 -12.66
CA ASP A 144 18.17 -2.10 -12.85
C ASP A 144 17.77 -0.69 -12.40
N TRP A 145 16.50 -0.27 -12.59
CA TRP A 145 16.05 1.06 -12.20
C TRP A 145 15.72 1.15 -10.71
N VAL A 146 15.02 0.15 -10.19
CA VAL A 146 14.76 0.03 -8.74
C VAL A 146 16.09 -0.16 -7.98
N LEU A 147 17.04 -0.93 -8.51
CA LEU A 147 18.37 -1.09 -7.91
C LEU A 147 19.24 0.17 -8.04
N ALA A 148 19.07 0.96 -9.11
CA ALA A 148 19.80 2.23 -9.26
C ALA A 148 19.23 3.29 -8.29
N ASP A 149 17.92 3.36 -8.08
CA ASP A 149 17.30 4.19 -7.06
C ASP A 149 17.57 3.66 -5.63
N ILE A 150 17.60 2.34 -5.45
CA ILE A 150 18.02 1.69 -4.19
C ILE A 150 19.47 1.99 -3.85
N GLY A 151 20.33 2.20 -4.84
CA GLY A 151 21.68 2.71 -4.63
C GLY A 151 21.76 4.09 -3.96
N LEU A 152 20.63 4.84 -3.96
CA LEU A 152 20.45 6.08 -3.20
C LEU A 152 20.15 5.83 -1.71
N PHE A 153 19.87 4.60 -1.29
CA PHE A 153 19.67 4.24 0.12
C PHE A 153 20.99 4.20 0.94
N ASN A 154 22.08 4.63 0.36
CA ASN A 154 23.31 4.80 1.10
C ASN A 154 23.20 6.03 2.02
N SER A 155 22.80 5.79 3.27
CA SER A 155 23.00 6.66 4.44
C SER A 155 22.07 7.86 4.66
N THR A 156 21.10 8.19 3.79
CA THR A 156 20.19 9.32 4.02
C THR A 156 18.74 8.94 3.74
N THR A 157 17.82 9.56 4.49
CA THR A 157 16.37 9.44 4.24
C THR A 157 16.03 9.99 2.85
N THR A 158 15.30 9.22 2.03
CA THR A 158 14.83 9.68 0.71
C THR A 158 13.69 10.68 0.85
N GLN A 159 13.40 11.43 -0.22
CA GLN A 159 12.26 12.35 -0.25
C GLN A 159 10.92 11.61 -0.04
N GLN A 160 10.79 10.40 -0.56
CA GLN A 160 9.58 9.59 -0.38
C GLN A 160 9.45 9.07 1.05
N GLN A 161 10.56 8.70 1.70
CA GLN A 161 10.57 8.34 3.12
C GLN A 161 10.19 9.55 4.00
N ALA A 162 10.71 10.75 3.70
CA ALA A 162 10.31 11.97 4.39
C ALA A 162 8.79 12.23 4.22
N SER A 163 8.27 12.09 2.99
CA SER A 163 6.82 12.19 2.74
C SER A 163 6.01 11.13 3.48
N ALA A 164 6.53 9.92 3.64
CA ALA A 164 5.85 8.88 4.43
C ALA A 164 5.78 9.26 5.91
N THR A 165 6.87 9.80 6.49
CA THR A 165 6.87 10.30 7.87
C THR A 165 5.87 11.45 8.06
N GLU A 166 5.86 12.43 7.14
CA GLU A 166 4.91 13.57 7.17
C GLU A 166 3.47 13.06 7.07
N TYR A 167 3.18 12.15 6.17
CA TYR A 167 1.84 11.61 6.00
C TYR A 167 1.37 10.82 7.24
N MET A 168 2.23 10.04 7.88
CA MET A 168 1.89 9.37 9.14
C MET A 168 1.56 10.37 10.24
N GLN A 169 2.27 11.51 10.31
CA GLN A 169 1.96 12.59 11.25
C GLN A 169 0.60 13.23 10.93
N GLU A 170 0.32 13.53 9.65
CA GLU A 170 -0.96 14.10 9.21
C GLU A 170 -2.14 13.17 9.57
N ILE A 171 -2.00 11.87 9.32
CA ILE A 171 -3.03 10.87 9.65
C ILE A 171 -3.24 10.77 11.16
N TYR A 172 -2.17 10.77 11.95
CA TYR A 172 -2.25 10.71 13.40
C TYR A 172 -2.95 11.94 14.00
N GLU A 173 -2.69 13.14 13.46
CA GLU A 173 -3.34 14.38 13.89
C GLU A 173 -4.80 14.49 13.43
N LYS A 174 -5.11 13.94 12.23
CA LYS A 174 -6.44 14.04 11.63
C LYS A 174 -7.42 13.00 12.18
N PHE A 175 -6.92 11.81 12.50
CA PHE A 175 -7.72 10.68 12.95
C PHE A 175 -7.24 10.18 14.32
N ASN A 176 -8.14 9.61 15.09
CA ASN A 176 -7.84 9.10 16.43
C ASN A 176 -8.10 7.59 16.50
N TYR A 177 -7.47 6.83 15.60
CA TYR A 177 -7.52 5.37 15.66
C TYR A 177 -6.64 4.85 16.79
N LEU A 178 -7.06 3.74 17.41
CA LEU A 178 -6.29 3.05 18.44
C LEU A 178 -5.12 2.28 17.83
N ASP A 179 -5.36 1.64 16.69
CA ASP A 179 -4.40 0.75 16.04
C ASP A 179 -4.22 1.09 14.56
N TYR A 180 -2.96 1.04 14.13
CA TYR A 180 -2.58 1.22 12.74
C TYR A 180 -1.79 0.01 12.23
N VAL A 181 -1.94 -0.29 10.96
CA VAL A 181 -1.12 -1.24 10.22
C VAL A 181 -0.54 -0.54 9.00
N THR A 182 0.70 -0.84 8.64
CA THR A 182 1.30 -0.34 7.40
C THR A 182 1.49 -1.46 6.40
N SER A 183 1.30 -1.19 5.10
CA SER A 183 1.49 -2.18 4.04
C SER A 183 1.98 -1.55 2.76
N GLY A 184 2.83 -2.27 2.01
CA GLY A 184 3.31 -1.83 0.71
C GLY A 184 4.08 -2.90 -0.03
N HIS A 185 4.19 -2.73 -1.35
CA HIS A 185 4.93 -3.63 -2.25
C HIS A 185 6.12 -2.89 -2.87
N SER A 186 7.21 -3.59 -3.11
CA SER A 186 8.43 -3.03 -3.69
C SER A 186 8.92 -1.82 -2.88
N LEU A 187 9.17 -0.66 -3.49
CA LEU A 187 9.53 0.57 -2.77
C LEU A 187 8.48 0.94 -1.70
N GLY A 188 7.18 0.69 -1.97
CA GLY A 188 6.11 0.88 -0.97
C GLY A 188 6.30 0.00 0.27
N GLY A 189 6.88 -1.20 0.13
CA GLY A 189 7.26 -2.06 1.25
C GLY A 189 8.37 -1.47 2.11
N ASN A 190 9.35 -0.79 1.49
CA ASN A 190 10.35 -0.02 2.22
C ASN A 190 9.70 1.17 2.96
N LEU A 191 8.80 1.91 2.29
CA LEU A 191 8.06 3.02 2.91
C LEU A 191 7.19 2.56 4.08
N ALA A 192 6.53 1.40 3.98
CA ALA A 192 5.76 0.81 5.07
C ALA A 192 6.64 0.48 6.29
N SER A 193 7.85 -0.04 6.04
CA SER A 193 8.84 -0.32 7.08
C SER A 193 9.40 0.96 7.69
N HIS A 194 9.67 1.98 6.86
CA HIS A 194 10.11 3.29 7.31
C HIS A 194 9.05 3.98 8.19
N ALA A 195 7.80 4.00 7.74
CA ALA A 195 6.67 4.57 8.47
C ALA A 195 6.51 3.94 9.87
N LEU A 196 6.71 2.63 9.98
CA LEU A 196 6.68 1.92 11.26
C LEU A 196 7.79 2.42 12.21
N LEU A 197 8.99 2.72 11.70
CA LEU A 197 10.12 3.21 12.51
C LEU A 197 9.97 4.69 12.90
N THR A 198 9.36 5.51 12.02
CA THR A 198 9.29 6.97 12.18
C THR A 198 7.91 7.48 12.59
N ALA A 199 6.98 6.58 12.93
CA ALA A 199 5.64 6.94 13.38
C ALA A 199 5.69 7.90 14.58
N PRO A 200 4.73 8.84 14.66
CA PRO A 200 4.61 9.77 15.78
C PRO A 200 4.59 9.05 17.14
N GLU A 201 5.13 9.71 18.16
CA GLU A 201 5.03 9.20 19.52
C GLU A 201 3.55 9.12 19.92
N GLY A 202 3.14 7.95 20.42
CA GLY A 202 1.74 7.65 20.76
C GLY A 202 0.93 7.00 19.66
N MET A 203 1.37 7.05 18.40
CA MET A 203 0.73 6.28 17.34
C MET A 203 1.05 4.79 17.46
N ASN A 204 0.03 3.97 17.67
CA ASN A 204 0.21 2.53 17.86
C ASN A 204 0.19 1.79 16.51
N ILE A 205 1.35 1.56 15.91
CA ILE A 205 1.46 0.68 14.74
C ILE A 205 1.71 -0.73 15.23
N VAL A 206 0.69 -1.59 15.09
CA VAL A 206 0.74 -2.97 15.59
C VAL A 206 1.52 -3.90 14.68
N LYS A 207 1.56 -3.61 13.36
CA LYS A 207 2.27 -4.45 12.38
C LYS A 207 2.58 -3.68 11.10
N GLY A 208 3.69 -4.04 10.46
CA GLY A 208 4.04 -3.58 9.11
C GLY A 208 4.25 -4.76 8.17
N TYR A 209 3.74 -4.63 6.94
CA TYR A 209 3.88 -5.63 5.88
C TYR A 209 4.68 -5.06 4.72
N SER A 210 5.79 -5.72 4.40
CA SER A 210 6.65 -5.37 3.27
C SER A 210 6.68 -6.54 2.28
N PHE A 211 6.00 -6.39 1.15
CA PHE A 211 6.00 -7.37 0.07
C PHE A 211 7.08 -7.02 -0.93
N ASP A 212 8.08 -7.89 -1.09
CA ASP A 212 9.22 -7.71 -1.99
C ASP A 212 9.92 -6.33 -1.84
N GLY A 213 9.77 -5.70 -0.66
CA GLY A 213 10.40 -4.42 -0.38
C GLY A 213 11.91 -4.55 -0.22
N PRO A 214 12.69 -3.57 -0.73
CA PRO A 214 14.11 -3.51 -0.43
C PRO A 214 14.32 -3.31 1.08
N GLY A 215 15.29 -4.02 1.65
CA GLY A 215 15.70 -3.82 3.02
C GLY A 215 16.33 -2.44 3.22
N ASN A 216 16.52 -2.07 4.48
CA ASN A 216 17.27 -0.87 4.84
C ASN A 216 18.76 -1.22 5.05
N SER A 217 19.66 -0.27 4.79
CA SER A 217 21.07 -0.44 5.07
C SER A 217 21.36 -0.46 6.57
N ASP A 218 22.51 -1.02 6.96
CA ASP A 218 22.94 -1.01 8.37
C ASP A 218 23.11 0.41 8.89
N GLU A 219 23.59 1.34 8.06
CA GLU A 219 23.71 2.76 8.39
C GLU A 219 22.36 3.39 8.68
N TYR A 220 21.36 3.08 7.85
CA TYR A 220 19.98 3.52 8.06
C TYR A 220 19.41 2.95 9.36
N LEU A 221 19.56 1.65 9.61
CA LEU A 221 19.05 1.00 10.82
C LEU A 221 19.68 1.58 12.09
N ASN A 222 20.98 1.90 12.03
CA ASN A 222 21.69 2.55 13.14
C ASN A 222 21.12 3.94 13.49
N LEU A 223 20.53 4.68 12.53
CA LEU A 223 19.86 5.96 12.82
C LEU A 223 18.60 5.78 13.68
N TYR A 224 17.98 4.62 13.63
CA TYR A 224 16.74 4.29 14.32
C TYR A 224 16.89 3.22 15.42
N ASP A 225 18.15 2.93 15.85
CA ASP A 225 18.42 1.87 16.82
C ASP A 225 17.69 2.07 18.14
N ASP A 226 17.64 3.30 18.63
CA ASP A 226 16.86 3.66 19.84
C ASP A 226 15.36 3.39 19.66
N GLU A 227 14.80 3.70 18.48
CA GLU A 227 13.38 3.51 18.20
C GLU A 227 13.05 2.02 18.01
N ILE A 228 13.92 1.29 17.32
CA ILE A 228 13.82 -0.17 17.16
C ILE A 228 13.84 -0.83 18.54
N SER A 229 14.76 -0.41 19.42
CA SER A 229 14.89 -0.94 20.78
C SER A 229 13.66 -0.63 21.63
N LYS A 230 13.11 0.58 21.56
CA LYS A 230 11.88 0.97 22.27
C LYS A 230 10.68 0.15 21.82
N ARG A 231 10.49 0.00 20.51
CA ARG A 231 9.35 -0.73 19.93
C ARG A 231 9.47 -2.23 20.12
N GLY A 232 10.68 -2.79 20.01
CA GLY A 232 10.97 -4.20 20.28
C GLY A 232 10.84 -4.59 21.76
N GLY A 233 11.10 -3.66 22.68
CA GLY A 233 11.03 -3.90 24.14
C GLY A 233 9.62 -3.84 24.75
N GLN A 234 8.61 -3.37 24.01
CA GLN A 234 7.24 -3.21 24.52
C GLN A 234 6.35 -4.46 24.37
N ASN A 235 6.90 -5.66 24.21
CA ASN A 235 6.17 -6.92 23.98
C ASN A 235 5.24 -6.92 22.74
N LYS A 236 5.33 -5.92 21.89
CA LYS A 236 4.69 -5.86 20.59
C LYS A 236 5.74 -6.23 19.56
N SER A 237 5.60 -7.40 18.95
CA SER A 237 6.53 -7.85 17.93
C SER A 237 6.61 -6.80 16.83
N LEU A 238 7.80 -6.24 16.61
CA LEU A 238 8.14 -5.52 15.39
C LEU A 238 8.11 -6.54 14.25
N SER A 239 6.92 -6.96 13.87
CA SER A 239 6.73 -7.96 12.83
C SER A 239 6.70 -7.25 11.49
N VAL A 240 7.90 -6.94 10.97
CA VAL A 240 8.01 -6.69 9.53
C VAL A 240 7.97 -8.06 8.87
N VAL A 241 6.83 -8.39 8.29
CA VAL A 241 6.68 -9.63 7.54
C VAL A 241 7.28 -9.41 6.16
N PHE A 242 8.52 -9.88 5.97
CA PHE A 242 9.17 -9.88 4.66
C PHE A 242 8.70 -11.11 3.88
N HIS A 243 7.89 -10.90 2.86
CA HIS A 243 7.57 -11.95 1.90
C HIS A 243 8.54 -11.86 0.71
N ARG A 244 9.40 -12.86 0.57
CA ARG A 244 10.09 -13.12 -0.70
C ARG A 244 9.09 -13.67 -1.70
N ARG A 245 9.27 -13.29 -3.00
CA ARG A 245 8.49 -13.74 -4.14
C ARG A 245 7.86 -15.11 -3.92
N ILE A 246 6.54 -15.15 -3.99
CA ILE A 246 5.83 -16.38 -4.34
C ILE A 246 6.04 -16.51 -5.86
N ALA A 247 6.76 -17.57 -6.24
CA ALA A 247 7.08 -17.90 -7.63
C ALA A 247 5.82 -18.22 -8.42
#